data_5527eeec22d9afe842ce1123819add13
#
_entry.id   5527eeec22d9afe842ce1123819add13
#
_cell.length_a   1.000
_cell.length_b   1.000
_cell.length_c   1.000
_cell.angle_alpha   90.00
_cell.angle_beta   90.00
_cell.angle_gamma   90.00
#
_symmetry.space_group_name_H-M   'P 1'
#
loop_
_entity.id
_entity.type
_entity.pdbx_description
1 polymer ?
#
loop_
_entity_poly.entity_id
_entity_poly.type
_entity_poly.pdbx_seq_one_letter_code
_entity_poly.pdbx_strand_id
1 'polypeptide(L)'
;IAQNTVEEQIKQLSKDKWQWMADKDVDKLGRLFDAQAMFVHMGGSWGKDRELEIIKSGFIHYKKADIHEVMKPIIIGNTVILLNRITLLAVVGNNEVSNPFMVTEVYVKPGDNWKMGSLSFSKLMGPN
;
A
#
# COMPACT_ATOMS: atom_id res chain seq x y z
N ILE A 1 23.08 -4.83 -19.48
CA ILE A 1 21.75 -4.36 -19.05
C ILE A 1 21.84 -3.92 -17.61
N ALA A 2 21.45 -2.69 -17.36
CA ALA A 2 21.43 -2.16 -16.00
C ALA A 2 20.31 -2.85 -15.18
N GLN A 3 20.64 -3.24 -13.96
CA GLN A 3 19.65 -3.77 -13.03
C GLN A 3 18.96 -2.60 -12.34
N ASN A 4 17.70 -2.76 -12.00
CA ASN A 4 16.98 -1.78 -11.23
C ASN A 4 17.57 -1.69 -9.82
N THR A 5 17.73 -0.48 -9.33
CA THR A 5 18.12 -0.26 -7.93
C THR A 5 17.00 -0.69 -6.99
N VAL A 6 17.31 -0.86 -5.73
CA VAL A 6 16.31 -1.17 -4.71
C VAL A 6 15.25 -0.07 -4.67
N GLU A 7 15.66 1.20 -4.74
CA GLU A 7 14.73 2.32 -4.76
C GLU A 7 13.73 2.20 -5.91
N GLU A 8 14.21 1.90 -7.11
CA GLU A 8 13.37 1.76 -8.29
C GLU A 8 12.43 0.57 -8.17
N GLN A 9 12.92 -0.56 -7.65
CA GLN A 9 12.10 -1.75 -7.42
C GLN A 9 10.95 -1.47 -6.47
N ILE A 10 11.22 -0.79 -5.35
CA ILE A 10 10.21 -0.49 -4.34
C ILE A 10 9.19 0.53 -4.86
N LYS A 11 9.64 1.56 -5.57
CA LYS A 11 8.73 2.54 -6.16
C LYS A 11 7.79 1.88 -7.16
N GLN A 12 8.32 0.98 -7.99
CA GLN A 12 7.50 0.27 -8.97
C GLN A 12 6.51 -0.68 -8.28
N LEU A 13 6.98 -1.38 -7.26
CA LEU A 13 6.14 -2.31 -6.50
C LEU A 13 4.99 -1.58 -5.80
N SER A 14 5.26 -0.41 -5.24
CA SER A 14 4.24 0.44 -4.64
C SER A 14 3.18 0.86 -5.66
N LYS A 15 3.63 1.27 -6.84
CA LYS A 15 2.73 1.68 -7.93
C LYS A 15 1.86 0.50 -8.39
N ASP A 16 2.47 -0.66 -8.58
CA ASP A 16 1.76 -1.88 -8.97
C ASP A 16 0.73 -2.27 -7.91
N LYS A 17 1.09 -2.14 -6.64
CA LYS A 17 0.19 -2.44 -5.53
C LYS A 17 -1.10 -1.62 -5.59
N TRP A 18 -1.01 -0.32 -5.86
CA TRP A 18 -2.22 0.51 -5.97
C TRP A 18 -3.12 0.01 -7.09
N GLN A 19 -2.54 -0.40 -8.20
CA GLN A 19 -3.31 -0.96 -9.31
C GLN A 19 -3.96 -2.29 -8.93
N TRP A 20 -3.22 -3.18 -8.28
CA TRP A 20 -3.76 -4.46 -7.82
C TRP A 20 -4.90 -4.29 -6.82
N MET A 21 -4.79 -3.28 -5.96
CA MET A 21 -5.86 -2.96 -5.00
C MET A 21 -7.10 -2.45 -5.74
N ALA A 22 -6.92 -1.60 -6.74
CA ALA A 22 -8.04 -1.12 -7.56
C ALA A 22 -8.71 -2.26 -8.31
N ASP A 23 -7.93 -3.20 -8.82
CA ASP A 23 -8.42 -4.36 -9.58
C ASP A 23 -8.94 -5.49 -8.69
N LYS A 24 -8.81 -5.37 -7.37
CA LYS A 24 -9.13 -6.44 -6.41
C LYS A 24 -8.37 -7.74 -6.72
N ASP A 25 -7.13 -7.60 -7.15
CA ASP A 25 -6.27 -8.73 -7.52
C ASP A 25 -5.65 -9.34 -6.25
N VAL A 26 -6.45 -10.11 -5.53
CA VAL A 26 -6.04 -10.69 -4.26
C VAL A 26 -4.94 -11.74 -4.39
N ASP A 27 -4.77 -12.32 -5.58
CA ASP A 27 -3.69 -13.28 -5.80
C ASP A 27 -2.33 -12.57 -5.81
N LYS A 28 -2.22 -11.48 -6.55
CA LYS A 28 -0.98 -10.69 -6.57
C LYS A 28 -0.72 -10.02 -5.23
N LEU A 29 -1.77 -9.47 -4.61
CA LEU A 29 -1.63 -8.87 -3.28
C LEU A 29 -1.24 -9.92 -2.23
N GLY A 30 -1.81 -11.12 -2.31
CA GLY A 30 -1.46 -12.20 -1.40
C GLY A 30 0.01 -12.60 -1.50
N ARG A 31 0.60 -12.53 -2.69
CA ARG A 31 2.02 -12.77 -2.87
C ARG A 31 2.89 -11.61 -2.38
N LEU A 32 2.37 -10.38 -2.50
CA LEU A 32 3.09 -9.19 -2.03
C LEU A 32 3.11 -9.09 -0.52
N PHE A 33 1.96 -9.33 0.13
CA PHE A 33 1.83 -9.14 1.57
C PHE A 33 2.57 -10.24 2.33
N ASP A 34 3.44 -9.84 3.25
CA ASP A 34 4.08 -10.77 4.16
C ASP A 34 3.02 -11.42 5.06
N ALA A 35 3.27 -12.64 5.52
CA ALA A 35 2.30 -13.35 6.38
C ALA A 35 1.98 -12.56 7.67
N GLN A 36 2.93 -11.75 8.14
CA GLN A 36 2.76 -10.95 9.35
C GLN A 36 2.43 -9.49 9.06
N ALA A 37 2.07 -9.16 7.82
CA ALA A 37 1.79 -7.78 7.43
C ALA A 37 0.66 -7.18 8.25
N MET A 38 0.81 -5.89 8.60
CA MET A 38 -0.19 -5.13 9.35
C MET A 38 -0.67 -3.94 8.53
N PHE A 39 -1.97 -3.72 8.58
CA PHE A 39 -2.64 -2.66 7.85
C PHE A 39 -3.33 -1.74 8.85
N VAL A 40 -3.01 -0.45 8.79
CA VAL A 40 -3.55 0.55 9.70
C VAL A 40 -4.40 1.53 8.91
N HIS A 41 -5.69 1.54 9.19
CA HIS A 41 -6.66 2.42 8.56
C HIS A 41 -7.22 3.39 9.59
N MET A 42 -7.99 4.38 9.13
CA MET A 42 -8.63 5.33 10.03
C MET A 42 -9.59 4.64 11.00
N GLY A 43 -10.28 3.62 10.50
CA GLY A 43 -11.33 2.93 11.28
C GLY A 43 -10.86 1.70 12.04
N GLY A 44 -9.61 1.28 11.87
CA GLY A 44 -9.11 0.09 12.55
C GLY A 44 -7.87 -0.48 11.91
N SER A 45 -7.30 -1.49 12.58
CA SER A 45 -6.07 -2.13 12.13
C SER A 45 -6.26 -3.64 12.14
N TRP A 46 -5.67 -4.32 11.17
CA TRP A 46 -5.79 -5.77 11.05
C TRP A 46 -4.66 -6.36 10.22
N GLY A 47 -4.61 -7.69 10.21
CA GLY A 47 -3.57 -8.42 9.49
C GLY A 47 -3.93 -8.73 8.04
N LYS A 48 -3.09 -9.55 7.44
CA LYS A 48 -3.14 -9.88 6.02
C LYS A 48 -4.47 -10.52 5.59
N ASP A 49 -4.90 -11.55 6.29
CA ASP A 49 -6.08 -12.32 5.85
C ASP A 49 -7.33 -11.46 5.81
N ARG A 50 -7.48 -10.60 6.82
CA ARG A 50 -8.61 -9.70 6.87
C ARG A 50 -8.53 -8.62 5.78
N GLU A 51 -7.35 -8.09 5.53
CA GLU A 51 -7.19 -7.10 4.45
C GLU A 51 -7.56 -7.70 3.09
N LEU A 52 -7.09 -8.92 2.81
CA LEU A 52 -7.42 -9.59 1.55
C LEU A 52 -8.92 -9.86 1.43
N GLU A 53 -9.56 -10.27 2.51
CA GLU A 53 -11.01 -10.49 2.52
C GLU A 53 -11.77 -9.20 2.27
N ILE A 54 -11.35 -8.11 2.91
CA ILE A 54 -11.96 -6.78 2.73
C ILE A 54 -11.86 -6.33 1.28
N ILE A 55 -10.69 -6.51 0.66
CA ILE A 55 -10.48 -6.14 -0.75
C ILE A 55 -11.32 -7.03 -1.66
N LYS A 56 -11.29 -8.33 -1.43
CA LYS A 56 -12.02 -9.30 -2.26
C LYS A 56 -13.52 -9.06 -2.24
N SER A 57 -14.08 -8.80 -1.05
CA SER A 57 -15.51 -8.55 -0.89
C SER A 57 -15.92 -7.17 -1.40
N GLY A 58 -14.96 -6.25 -1.52
CA GLY A 58 -15.23 -4.87 -1.90
C GLY A 58 -15.76 -4.01 -0.77
N PHE A 59 -15.69 -4.47 0.48
CA PHE A 59 -16.11 -3.66 1.62
C PHE A 59 -15.32 -2.35 1.65
N ILE A 60 -14.02 -2.41 1.37
CA ILE A 60 -13.23 -1.24 1.01
C ILE A 60 -12.69 -1.49 -0.40
N HIS A 61 -13.13 -0.68 -1.35
CA HIS A 61 -12.61 -0.74 -2.70
C HIS A 61 -11.74 0.48 -2.95
N TYR A 62 -10.45 0.27 -3.08
CA TYR A 62 -9.45 1.32 -3.33
C TYR A 62 -9.45 1.64 -4.82
N LYS A 63 -10.43 2.46 -5.25
CA LYS A 63 -10.69 2.67 -6.68
C LYS A 63 -9.54 3.36 -7.40
N LYS A 64 -8.96 4.38 -6.77
CA LYS A 64 -7.90 5.16 -7.40
C LYS A 64 -7.07 5.88 -6.34
N ALA A 65 -5.76 5.76 -6.46
CA ALA A 65 -4.82 6.55 -5.67
C ALA A 65 -4.15 7.57 -6.60
N ASP A 66 -4.47 8.85 -6.42
CA ASP A 66 -3.76 9.92 -7.09
C ASP A 66 -2.50 10.22 -6.29
N ILE A 67 -1.36 9.84 -6.83
CA ILE A 67 -0.07 9.99 -6.14
C ILE A 67 0.47 11.37 -6.44
N HIS A 68 0.55 12.22 -5.40
CA HIS A 68 1.05 13.59 -5.54
C HIS A 68 2.55 13.67 -5.34
N GLU A 69 3.07 12.85 -4.46
CA GLU A 69 4.49 12.84 -4.14
C GLU A 69 4.92 11.48 -3.61
N VAL A 70 6.05 10.99 -4.12
CA VAL A 70 6.71 9.80 -3.57
C VAL A 70 8.04 10.26 -3.01
N MET A 71 8.23 10.11 -1.72
CA MET A 71 9.48 10.50 -1.08
C MET A 71 10.59 9.50 -1.40
N LYS A 72 11.83 9.93 -1.26
CA LYS A 72 12.97 9.04 -1.47
C LYS A 72 12.88 7.85 -0.50
N PRO A 73 12.94 6.60 -1.00
CA PRO A 73 12.88 5.43 -0.12
C PRO A 73 14.01 5.43 0.90
N ILE A 74 13.69 5.04 2.13
CA ILE A 74 14.65 4.91 3.21
C ILE A 74 15.03 3.44 3.32
N ILE A 75 16.29 3.12 3.04
CA ILE A 75 16.78 1.74 3.03
C ILE A 75 17.53 1.46 4.30
N ILE A 76 17.08 0.47 5.06
CA ILE A 76 17.70 0.05 6.32
C ILE A 76 17.88 -1.47 6.24
N GLY A 77 19.08 -1.92 5.84
CA GLY A 77 19.33 -3.34 5.65
C GLY A 77 18.37 -3.96 4.62
N ASN A 78 17.63 -4.97 5.02
CA ASN A 78 16.63 -5.63 4.18
C ASN A 78 15.23 -5.05 4.37
N THR A 79 15.13 -3.80 4.86
CA THR A 79 13.87 -3.12 5.08
C THR A 79 13.89 -1.80 4.34
N VAL A 80 12.78 -1.46 3.69
CA VAL A 80 12.61 -0.17 3.02
C VAL A 80 11.34 0.47 3.52
N ILE A 81 11.44 1.75 3.90
CA ILE A 81 10.30 2.56 4.29
C ILE A 81 10.02 3.54 3.16
N LEU A 82 8.81 3.52 2.64
CA LEU A 82 8.37 4.41 1.57
C LEU A 82 7.20 5.24 2.06
N LEU A 83 7.31 6.56 1.91
CA LEU A 83 6.21 7.46 2.17
C LEU A 83 5.71 8.03 0.86
N ASN A 84 4.39 8.06 0.68
CA ASN A 84 3.79 8.72 -0.46
C ASN A 84 2.55 9.49 -0.03
N ARG A 85 2.40 10.68 -0.59
CA ARG A 85 1.27 11.55 -0.34
C ARG A 85 0.29 11.36 -1.48
N ILE A 86 -0.92 10.96 -1.14
CA ILE A 86 -1.94 10.60 -2.13
C ILE A 86 -3.29 11.24 -1.79
N THR A 87 -4.17 11.26 -2.79
CA THR A 87 -5.60 11.39 -2.56
C THR A 87 -6.22 10.06 -2.98
N LEU A 88 -6.86 9.40 -2.03
CA LEU A 88 -7.46 8.10 -2.26
C LEU A 88 -8.95 8.21 -2.49
N LEU A 89 -9.41 7.77 -3.66
CA LEU A 89 -10.82 7.58 -3.94
C LEU A 89 -11.16 6.14 -3.61
N ALA A 90 -12.04 5.95 -2.63
CA ALA A 90 -12.41 4.61 -2.18
C ALA A 90 -13.91 4.51 -1.95
N VAL A 91 -14.42 3.30 -2.07
CA VAL A 91 -15.76 2.95 -1.62
C VAL A 91 -15.60 2.21 -0.30
N VAL A 92 -16.24 2.71 0.74
CA VAL A 92 -16.24 2.08 2.07
C VAL A 92 -17.67 1.76 2.45
N GLY A 93 -17.97 0.46 2.58
CA GLY A 93 -19.36 0.03 2.63
C GLY A 93 -20.03 0.38 1.31
N ASN A 94 -21.05 1.25 1.34
CA ASN A 94 -21.72 1.71 0.12
C ASN A 94 -21.43 3.18 -0.17
N ASN A 95 -20.45 3.79 0.52
CA ASN A 95 -20.16 5.20 0.41
C ASN A 95 -18.86 5.44 -0.33
N GLU A 96 -18.91 6.26 -1.37
CA GLU A 96 -17.72 6.70 -2.07
C GLU A 96 -17.14 7.91 -1.33
N VAL A 97 -15.86 7.83 -0.99
CA VAL A 97 -15.17 8.88 -0.24
C VAL A 97 -13.83 9.20 -0.90
N SER A 98 -13.40 10.44 -0.75
CA SER A 98 -12.10 10.88 -1.25
C SER A 98 -11.37 11.57 -0.11
N ASN A 99 -10.19 11.06 0.25
CA ASN A 99 -9.43 11.58 1.37
C ASN A 99 -7.95 11.73 1.03
N PRO A 100 -7.31 12.80 1.55
CA PRO A 100 -5.86 12.96 1.43
C PRO A 100 -5.16 12.18 2.53
N PHE A 101 -4.12 11.45 2.16
CA PHE A 101 -3.32 10.66 3.09
C PHE A 101 -1.83 10.83 2.88
N MET A 102 -1.08 10.78 3.97
CA MET A 102 0.30 10.33 3.94
C MET A 102 0.26 8.83 4.20
N VAL A 103 0.78 8.06 3.26
CA VAL A 103 0.80 6.60 3.36
C VAL A 103 2.22 6.15 3.68
N THR A 104 2.36 5.33 4.70
CA THR A 104 3.62 4.70 5.05
C THR A 104 3.56 3.25 4.63
N GLU A 105 4.52 2.84 3.82
CA GLU A 105 4.67 1.46 3.36
C GLU A 105 5.99 0.93 3.84
N VAL A 106 5.98 -0.26 4.42
CA VAL A 106 7.20 -0.93 4.86
C VAL A 106 7.36 -2.19 4.03
N TYR A 107 8.51 -2.30 3.38
CA TYR A 107 8.86 -3.47 2.58
C TYR A 107 10.00 -4.22 3.24
N VAL A 108 9.92 -5.55 3.24
CA VAL A 108 10.91 -6.42 3.84
C VAL A 108 11.31 -7.49 2.81
N LYS A 109 12.49 -8.06 2.98
CA LYS A 109 12.99 -9.11 2.07
C LYS A 109 13.42 -10.32 2.88
N PRO A 110 12.43 -11.15 3.32
CA PRO A 110 12.75 -12.31 4.13
C PRO A 110 13.46 -13.44 3.36
N GLY A 111 13.31 -13.48 2.05
CA GLY A 111 13.95 -14.42 1.14
C GLY A 111 14.45 -13.68 -0.09
N ASP A 112 14.09 -14.18 -1.27
CA ASP A 112 14.57 -13.60 -2.52
C ASP A 112 13.68 -12.47 -3.06
N ASN A 113 12.50 -12.30 -2.49
CA ASN A 113 11.52 -11.34 -2.99
C ASN A 113 11.15 -10.30 -1.94
N TRP A 114 10.94 -9.08 -2.40
CA TRP A 114 10.39 -8.03 -1.54
C TRP A 114 8.94 -8.33 -1.21
N LYS A 115 8.60 -8.16 0.07
CA LYS A 115 7.24 -8.32 0.59
C LYS A 115 6.84 -7.05 1.32
N MET A 116 5.54 -6.77 1.36
CA MET A 116 5.04 -5.66 2.16
C MET A 116 4.80 -6.13 3.60
N GLY A 117 5.41 -5.44 4.56
CA GLY A 117 5.24 -5.73 5.99
C GLY A 117 4.25 -4.83 6.67
N SER A 118 3.98 -3.65 6.11
CA SER A 118 2.98 -2.75 6.67
C SER A 118 2.49 -1.74 5.66
N LEU A 119 1.23 -1.36 5.78
CA LEU A 119 0.60 -0.29 5.01
C LEU A 119 -0.24 0.53 5.99
N SER A 120 0.10 1.80 6.15
CA SER A 120 -0.51 2.65 7.16
C SER A 120 -0.98 3.97 6.53
N PHE A 121 -2.22 4.34 6.81
CA PHE A 121 -2.85 5.54 6.27
C PHE A 121 -3.00 6.60 7.36
N SER A 122 -2.35 7.74 7.18
CA SER A 122 -2.52 8.89 8.06
C SER A 122 -3.24 9.99 7.30
N LYS A 123 -4.45 10.32 7.72
CA LYS A 123 -5.23 11.36 7.05
C LYS A 123 -4.59 12.71 7.26
N LEU A 124 -4.38 13.43 6.17
CA LEU A 124 -3.83 14.77 6.22
C LEU A 124 -4.92 15.78 6.58
N MET A 125 -4.53 16.79 7.35
CA MET A 125 -5.43 17.87 7.75
C MET A 125 -5.27 19.05 6.81
N GLY A 126 -6.40 19.64 6.41
CA GLY A 126 -6.39 20.77 5.54
C GLY A 126 -6.19 20.39 4.07
N PRO A 127 -6.11 21.36 3.19
CA PRO A 127 -5.92 21.09 1.76
C PRO A 127 -4.52 20.59 1.46
N ASN A 128 -4.43 19.75 0.46
CA ASN A 128 -3.17 19.22 -0.03
C ASN A 128 -2.60 20.11 -1.11
#